data_0efab7b89a1a2867a8c2a7aba5062bbc
#
_entry.id   0efab7b89a1a2867a8c2a7aba5062bbc
#
_cell.length_a   1.000
_cell.length_b   1.000
_cell.length_c   1.000
_cell.angle_alpha   90.00
_cell.angle_beta   90.00
_cell.angle_gamma   90.00
#
_symmetry.space_group_name_H-M   'P 1'
#
loop_
_entity.id
_entity.type
_entity.pdbx_description
1 polymer ?
#
loop_
_entity_poly.entity_id
_entity_poly.type
_entity_poly.pdbx_seq_one_letter_code
_entity_poly.pdbx_strand_id
1 'polypeptide(L)'
;GEGEQKLENIAFAISSNQTTFTSRKDGVFDQRIGAGNHTITLQPNDYWSLNCPSTVNVTGNNNTYNLNLPLSKIANGGDPGISFGITAWRRGFASESVLRYYNQGTAVANNVQISVTYPTGVDLKSANIPWTTKNGNTYTWQIGNINPGTDFTINLRDSVTLAVAIGDV
;
A
#
# COMPACT_ATOMS: atom_id res chain seq x y z
N GLY A 1 -9.72 -12.82 18.96
CA GLY A 1 -10.27 -14.15 18.68
C GLY A 1 -9.68 -14.73 17.41
N GLU A 2 -9.70 -16.03 17.26
CA GLU A 2 -9.32 -16.71 16.02
C GLU A 2 -10.28 -16.23 14.90
N GLY A 3 -9.76 -15.63 13.84
CA GLY A 3 -10.51 -15.18 12.68
C GLY A 3 -10.64 -13.66 12.52
N GLU A 4 -10.09 -12.85 13.42
CA GLU A 4 -10.05 -11.39 13.23
C GLU A 4 -9.06 -11.02 12.13
N GLN A 5 -9.56 -10.25 11.14
CA GLN A 5 -8.73 -9.74 10.06
C GLN A 5 -7.78 -8.69 10.62
N LYS A 6 -6.49 -8.87 10.38
CA LYS A 6 -5.48 -7.85 10.65
C LYS A 6 -5.46 -6.86 9.49
N LEU A 7 -5.55 -5.57 9.81
CA LEU A 7 -5.62 -4.51 8.80
C LEU A 7 -4.24 -3.86 8.64
N GLU A 8 -3.81 -3.70 7.40
CA GLU A 8 -2.61 -2.96 7.04
C GLU A 8 -2.95 -1.57 6.49
N ASN A 9 -1.99 -0.66 6.50
CA ASN A 9 -2.11 0.70 5.98
C ASN A 9 -3.20 1.55 6.66
N ILE A 10 -3.51 1.25 7.91
CA ILE A 10 -4.41 2.07 8.72
C ILE A 10 -3.58 3.15 9.42
N ALA A 11 -3.94 4.39 9.20
CA ALA A 11 -3.23 5.53 9.77
C ALA A 11 -3.83 5.95 11.11
N PHE A 12 -2.97 6.17 12.10
CA PHE A 12 -3.32 6.65 13.43
C PHE A 12 -2.54 7.91 13.77
N ALA A 13 -3.10 8.75 14.60
CA ALA A 13 -2.40 9.87 15.23
C ALA A 13 -2.30 9.68 16.73
N ILE A 14 -1.15 10.09 17.29
CA ILE A 14 -0.92 10.15 18.74
C ILE A 14 -0.91 11.60 19.16
N SER A 15 -1.82 11.98 20.04
CA SER A 15 -2.14 13.37 20.35
C SER A 15 -0.98 14.20 20.91
N SER A 16 -0.07 13.57 21.65
CA SER A 16 1.03 14.33 22.30
C SER A 16 2.12 14.77 21.33
N ASN A 17 2.35 14.04 20.23
CA ASN A 17 3.44 14.30 19.30
C ASN A 17 2.95 14.59 17.89
N GLN A 18 1.65 14.55 17.64
CA GLN A 18 1.03 14.64 16.30
C GLN A 18 1.66 13.65 15.29
N THR A 19 2.27 12.60 15.80
CA THR A 19 2.91 11.60 14.97
C THR A 19 1.84 10.72 14.33
N THR A 20 1.86 10.62 13.02
CA THR A 20 0.99 9.73 12.28
C THR A 20 1.79 8.52 11.81
N PHE A 21 1.23 7.33 11.94
CA PHE A 21 1.85 6.09 11.50
C PHE A 21 0.79 5.14 10.96
N THR A 22 1.22 4.19 10.17
CA THR A 22 0.37 3.17 9.58
C THR A 22 0.73 1.80 10.12
N SER A 23 -0.27 0.93 10.24
CA SER A 23 -0.01 -0.48 10.56
C SER A 23 0.77 -1.15 9.45
N ARG A 24 1.60 -2.11 9.83
CA ARG A 24 2.33 -2.97 8.89
C ARG A 24 1.41 -4.10 8.39
N LYS A 25 1.90 -4.89 7.42
CA LYS A 25 1.16 -5.99 6.78
C LYS A 25 0.54 -7.00 7.76
N ASP A 26 1.09 -7.15 8.93
CA ASP A 26 0.60 -7.99 10.01
C ASP A 26 -0.44 -7.32 10.92
N GLY A 27 -0.86 -6.10 10.59
CA GLY A 27 -1.75 -5.28 11.42
C GLY A 27 -1.09 -4.75 12.69
N VAL A 28 0.24 -4.84 12.80
CA VAL A 28 1.01 -4.36 13.94
C VAL A 28 1.57 -2.98 13.63
N PHE A 29 1.54 -2.10 14.60
CA PHE A 29 2.25 -0.84 14.58
C PHE A 29 3.20 -0.75 15.78
N ASP A 30 4.26 0.02 15.64
CA ASP A 30 5.27 0.24 16.66
C ASP A 30 5.67 1.72 16.62
N GLN A 31 5.53 2.39 17.76
CA GLN A 31 5.84 3.80 17.88
C GLN A 31 6.47 4.10 19.25
N ARG A 32 7.58 4.82 19.22
CA ARG A 32 8.21 5.34 20.45
C ARG A 32 7.57 6.67 20.82
N ILE A 33 7.09 6.76 22.06
CA ILE A 33 6.47 7.96 22.64
C ILE A 33 7.06 8.24 24.03
N GLY A 34 7.06 9.50 24.43
CA GLY A 34 7.52 9.91 25.76
C GLY A 34 6.55 9.51 26.86
N ALA A 35 6.95 9.71 28.11
CA ALA A 35 6.06 9.53 29.26
C ALA A 35 4.89 10.54 29.21
N GLY A 36 3.71 10.13 29.63
CA GLY A 36 2.50 10.94 29.66
C GLY A 36 1.25 10.19 29.26
N ASN A 37 0.15 10.91 29.23
CA ASN A 37 -1.13 10.41 28.72
C ASN A 37 -1.24 10.68 27.23
N HIS A 38 -1.45 9.65 26.46
CA HIS A 38 -1.58 9.73 25.00
C HIS A 38 -2.95 9.21 24.57
N THR A 39 -3.59 9.95 23.67
CA THR A 39 -4.81 9.49 22.99
C THR A 39 -4.44 9.09 21.59
N ILE A 40 -4.83 7.88 21.20
CA ILE A 40 -4.65 7.35 19.87
C ILE A 40 -5.97 7.49 19.13
N THR A 41 -5.94 8.16 18.00
CA THR A 41 -7.10 8.39 17.14
C THR A 41 -6.86 7.81 15.76
N LEU A 42 -7.89 7.20 15.18
CA LEU A 42 -7.87 6.80 13.78
C LEU A 42 -7.91 8.08 12.91
N GLN A 43 -7.03 8.16 11.93
CA GLN A 43 -7.14 9.21 10.91
C GLN A 43 -8.39 8.99 10.06
N PRO A 44 -8.95 10.03 9.45
CA PRO A 44 -10.15 9.90 8.61
C PRO A 44 -10.03 8.71 7.65
N ASN A 45 -11.03 7.86 7.68
CA ASN A 45 -11.07 6.63 6.91
C ASN A 45 -12.52 6.35 6.50
N ASP A 46 -12.75 6.06 5.22
CA ASP A 46 -14.09 5.88 4.66
C ASP A 46 -14.71 4.52 4.98
N TYR A 47 -13.93 3.57 5.48
CA TYR A 47 -14.34 2.16 5.64
C TYR A 47 -14.35 1.68 7.08
N TRP A 48 -13.55 2.31 7.95
CA TRP A 48 -13.32 1.85 9.31
C TRP A 48 -13.50 2.95 10.34
N SER A 49 -14.02 2.60 11.48
CA SER A 49 -14.07 3.46 12.67
C SER A 49 -13.40 2.78 13.86
N LEU A 50 -12.81 3.57 14.73
CA LEU A 50 -12.31 3.09 16.02
C LEU A 50 -13.46 3.00 17.01
N ASN A 51 -13.69 1.81 17.60
CA ASN A 51 -14.83 1.56 18.46
C ASN A 51 -14.75 2.23 19.83
N CYS A 52 -13.54 2.53 20.28
CA CYS A 52 -13.32 3.20 21.54
C CYS A 52 -12.11 4.11 21.43
N PRO A 53 -12.11 5.28 22.08
CA PRO A 53 -10.91 6.09 22.20
C PRO A 53 -9.89 5.27 22.99
N SER A 54 -8.74 5.03 22.37
CA SER A 54 -7.66 4.32 23.03
C SER A 54 -6.74 5.35 23.68
N THR A 55 -6.71 5.33 25.01
CA THR A 55 -5.76 6.10 25.79
C THR A 55 -4.73 5.17 26.40
N VAL A 56 -3.49 5.56 26.35
CA VAL A 56 -2.40 4.88 27.03
C VAL A 56 -1.65 5.86 27.93
N ASN A 57 -1.46 5.48 29.18
CA ASN A 57 -0.62 6.20 30.11
C ASN A 57 0.77 5.56 30.12
N VAL A 58 1.74 6.28 29.57
CA VAL A 58 3.14 5.84 29.54
C VAL A 58 3.84 6.33 30.81
N THR A 59 4.20 5.40 31.66
CA THR A 59 4.95 5.69 32.90
C THR A 59 6.37 5.18 32.76
N GLY A 60 7.33 6.10 32.88
CA GLY A 60 8.76 5.77 32.82
C GLY A 60 9.30 5.58 31.40
N ASN A 61 10.60 5.30 31.33
CA ASN A 61 11.33 5.12 30.06
C ASN A 61 11.56 3.63 29.77
N ASN A 62 11.59 3.29 28.49
CA ASN A 62 11.91 1.95 27.98
C ASN A 62 10.88 0.82 28.31
N ASN A 63 9.63 1.18 28.58
CA ASN A 63 8.56 0.21 28.73
C ASN A 63 7.86 -0.04 27.39
N THR A 64 7.44 -1.29 27.14
CA THR A 64 6.61 -1.65 25.99
C THR A 64 5.16 -1.78 26.44
N TYR A 65 4.27 -1.08 25.76
CA TYR A 65 2.83 -1.13 25.99
C TYR A 65 2.18 -1.82 24.80
N ASN A 66 1.48 -2.93 25.05
CA ASN A 66 0.71 -3.60 24.01
C ASN A 66 -0.72 -3.07 24.02
N LEU A 67 -1.18 -2.62 22.87
CA LEU A 67 -2.51 -2.04 22.70
C LEU A 67 -3.22 -2.68 21.51
N ASN A 68 -4.43 -3.16 21.73
CA ASN A 68 -5.31 -3.63 20.68
C ASN A 68 -6.30 -2.51 20.34
N LEU A 69 -6.37 -2.13 19.05
CA LEU A 69 -7.26 -1.11 18.53
C LEU A 69 -8.39 -1.79 17.75
N PRO A 70 -9.55 -2.04 18.36
CA PRO A 70 -10.66 -2.67 17.65
C PRO A 70 -11.29 -1.68 16.66
N LEU A 71 -11.31 -2.05 15.40
CA LEU A 71 -11.94 -1.30 14.33
C LEU A 71 -13.24 -1.96 13.90
N SER A 72 -14.26 -1.15 13.69
CA SER A 72 -15.52 -1.57 13.09
C SER A 72 -15.66 -1.08 11.66
N LYS A 73 -16.27 -1.90 10.86
CA LYS A 73 -16.63 -1.57 9.48
C LYS A 73 -17.77 -0.56 9.46
N ILE A 74 -17.57 0.58 8.78
CA ILE A 74 -18.59 1.64 8.63
C ILE A 74 -19.16 1.72 7.22
N ALA A 75 -18.46 1.24 6.21
CA ALA A 75 -18.91 1.21 4.83
C ALA A 75 -18.62 -0.15 4.19
N ASN A 76 -19.39 -0.48 3.15
CA ASN A 76 -19.24 -1.69 2.37
C ASN A 76 -18.85 -1.33 0.93
N GLY A 77 -17.56 -1.23 0.68
CA GLY A 77 -17.04 -0.88 -0.64
C GLY A 77 -15.68 -1.48 -0.91
N GLY A 78 -15.39 -1.73 -2.19
CA GLY A 78 -14.05 -2.05 -2.66
C GLY A 78 -13.23 -0.77 -2.78
N ASP A 79 -11.96 -0.83 -2.36
CA ASP A 79 -11.01 0.27 -2.45
C ASP A 79 -9.69 -0.25 -3.04
N PRO A 80 -9.64 -0.46 -4.37
CA PRO A 80 -8.43 -0.92 -5.01
C PRO A 80 -7.38 0.19 -5.04
N GLY A 81 -6.20 -0.13 -4.53
CA GLY A 81 -5.04 0.74 -4.56
C GLY A 81 -3.89 0.14 -5.35
N ILE A 82 -2.97 1.00 -5.77
CA ILE A 82 -1.77 0.64 -6.51
C ILE A 82 -0.56 1.41 -5.99
N SER A 83 0.59 0.75 -5.96
CA SER A 83 1.89 1.40 -5.79
C SER A 83 2.88 0.87 -6.82
N PHE A 84 3.75 1.74 -7.31
CA PHE A 84 4.71 1.42 -8.33
C PHE A 84 6.11 1.85 -7.90
N GLY A 85 7.02 0.89 -7.78
CA GLY A 85 8.42 1.11 -7.48
C GLY A 85 9.28 0.80 -8.71
N ILE A 86 10.17 1.72 -9.07
CA ILE A 86 11.10 1.54 -10.17
C ILE A 86 12.53 1.69 -9.68
N THR A 87 13.44 0.93 -10.30
CA THR A 87 14.87 1.22 -10.22
C THR A 87 15.24 2.29 -11.27
N ALA A 88 16.35 2.99 -11.05
CA ALA A 88 16.79 4.01 -11.99
C ALA A 88 17.00 3.41 -13.39
N TRP A 89 16.37 4.02 -14.38
CA TRP A 89 16.54 3.64 -15.77
C TRP A 89 17.89 4.08 -16.31
N ARG A 90 18.54 3.17 -17.00
CA ARG A 90 19.83 3.44 -17.66
C ARG A 90 19.72 3.05 -19.12
N ARG A 91 20.12 3.96 -20.00
CA ARG A 91 20.15 3.75 -21.46
C ARG A 91 20.92 2.48 -21.82
N GLY A 92 20.31 1.58 -22.58
CA GLY A 92 20.90 0.32 -23.02
C GLY A 92 20.89 -0.81 -21.99
N PHE A 93 20.34 -0.58 -20.80
CA PHE A 93 20.26 -1.59 -19.75
C PHE A 93 18.83 -1.99 -19.45
N ALA A 94 18.67 -3.21 -18.94
CA ALA A 94 17.43 -3.65 -18.34
C ALA A 94 17.35 -3.16 -16.90
N SER A 95 16.16 -2.83 -16.46
CA SER A 95 15.80 -2.47 -15.09
C SER A 95 14.64 -3.32 -14.60
N GLU A 96 14.44 -3.32 -13.29
CA GLU A 96 13.35 -4.04 -12.66
C GLU A 96 12.43 -3.03 -11.96
N SER A 97 11.14 -3.26 -12.12
CA SER A 97 10.08 -2.48 -11.50
C SER A 97 9.13 -3.41 -10.78
N VAL A 98 8.53 -2.91 -9.72
CA VAL A 98 7.58 -3.66 -8.91
C VAL A 98 6.28 -2.89 -8.83
N LEU A 99 5.20 -3.48 -9.30
CA LEU A 99 3.85 -2.97 -9.19
C LEU A 99 3.13 -3.80 -8.12
N ARG A 100 2.75 -3.15 -7.03
CA ARG A 100 1.91 -3.75 -6.00
C ARG A 100 0.48 -3.23 -6.16
N TYR A 101 -0.51 -4.11 -6.08
CA TYR A 101 -1.92 -3.75 -6.08
C TYR A 101 -2.64 -4.48 -4.94
N TYR A 102 -3.67 -3.84 -4.40
CA TYR A 102 -4.33 -4.30 -3.18
C TYR A 102 -5.76 -3.79 -3.10
N ASN A 103 -6.53 -4.31 -2.15
CA ASN A 103 -7.85 -3.80 -1.82
C ASN A 103 -7.91 -3.49 -0.31
N GLN A 104 -7.96 -2.20 0.04
CA GLN A 104 -8.07 -1.72 1.43
C GLN A 104 -9.52 -1.58 1.89
N GLY A 105 -10.46 -1.73 0.98
CA GLY A 105 -11.89 -1.67 1.27
C GLY A 105 -12.39 -2.84 2.09
N THR A 106 -13.68 -2.82 2.34
CA THR A 106 -14.40 -3.82 3.15
C THR A 106 -15.26 -4.76 2.32
N ALA A 107 -15.25 -4.59 1.00
CA ALA A 107 -15.91 -5.47 0.04
C ALA A 107 -14.96 -5.80 -1.13
N VAL A 108 -15.37 -6.76 -1.94
CA VAL A 108 -14.63 -7.13 -3.15
C VAL A 108 -14.58 -5.94 -4.11
N ALA A 109 -13.38 -5.60 -4.58
CA ALA A 109 -13.20 -4.71 -5.72
C ALA A 109 -13.36 -5.53 -6.99
N ASN A 110 -14.41 -5.25 -7.74
CA ASN A 110 -14.76 -6.06 -8.93
C ASN A 110 -14.16 -5.47 -10.21
N ASN A 111 -13.84 -6.36 -11.16
CA ASN A 111 -13.40 -5.99 -12.51
C ASN A 111 -12.20 -5.02 -12.53
N VAL A 112 -11.29 -5.19 -11.61
CA VAL A 112 -10.09 -4.35 -11.50
C VAL A 112 -9.21 -4.55 -12.73
N GLN A 113 -8.79 -3.44 -13.32
CA GLN A 113 -7.86 -3.37 -14.42
C GLN A 113 -6.69 -2.47 -14.05
N ILE A 114 -5.49 -2.86 -14.41
CA ILE A 114 -4.28 -2.08 -14.19
C ILE A 114 -3.66 -1.76 -15.53
N SER A 115 -3.31 -0.50 -15.74
CA SER A 115 -2.60 -0.06 -16.94
C SER A 115 -1.32 0.69 -16.56
N VAL A 116 -0.21 0.33 -17.21
CA VAL A 116 1.08 1.00 -17.07
C VAL A 116 1.47 1.56 -18.43
N THR A 117 1.67 2.88 -18.49
CA THR A 117 2.15 3.54 -19.70
C THR A 117 3.61 3.94 -19.49
N TYR A 118 4.48 3.40 -20.31
CA TYR A 118 5.90 3.73 -20.29
C TYR A 118 6.17 4.96 -21.15
N PRO A 119 7.16 5.80 -20.80
CA PRO A 119 7.61 6.90 -21.67
C PRO A 119 8.23 6.36 -22.96
N THR A 120 8.31 7.21 -23.96
CA THR A 120 8.96 6.86 -25.23
C THR A 120 10.41 6.44 -24.99
N GLY A 121 10.80 5.34 -25.60
CA GLY A 121 12.15 4.79 -25.43
C GLY A 121 12.31 3.80 -24.27
N VAL A 122 11.30 3.61 -23.43
CA VAL A 122 11.24 2.54 -22.43
C VAL A 122 10.25 1.48 -22.88
N ASP A 123 10.65 0.22 -22.84
CA ASP A 123 9.84 -0.90 -23.29
C ASP A 123 9.83 -2.02 -22.25
N LEU A 124 8.64 -2.49 -21.90
CA LEU A 124 8.47 -3.64 -21.02
C LEU A 124 8.87 -4.91 -21.77
N LYS A 125 9.81 -5.65 -21.21
CA LYS A 125 10.36 -6.89 -21.81
C LYS A 125 9.67 -8.14 -21.28
N SER A 126 9.38 -8.17 -20.00
CA SER A 126 8.68 -9.30 -19.38
C SER A 126 7.98 -8.89 -18.08
N ALA A 127 7.02 -9.68 -17.66
CA ALA A 127 6.36 -9.62 -16.38
C ALA A 127 6.11 -11.03 -15.85
N ASN A 128 6.12 -11.22 -14.53
CA ASN A 128 5.78 -12.52 -13.92
C ASN A 128 4.30 -12.90 -14.12
N ILE A 129 3.43 -11.90 -14.30
CA ILE A 129 2.05 -12.06 -14.74
C ILE A 129 1.96 -11.46 -16.16
N PRO A 130 1.57 -12.25 -17.19
CA PRO A 130 1.49 -11.72 -18.55
C PRO A 130 0.43 -10.61 -18.64
N TRP A 131 0.72 -9.55 -19.38
CA TRP A 131 -0.27 -8.52 -19.69
C TRP A 131 -1.35 -9.07 -20.62
N THR A 132 -2.56 -8.56 -20.45
CA THR A 132 -3.73 -8.96 -21.26
C THR A 132 -3.71 -8.30 -22.63
N THR A 133 -3.38 -7.01 -22.67
CA THR A 133 -3.29 -6.21 -23.90
C THR A 133 -2.13 -5.25 -23.88
N LYS A 134 -1.64 -4.92 -25.09
CA LYS A 134 -0.64 -3.86 -25.31
C LYS A 134 -1.16 -2.95 -26.39
N ASN A 135 -1.15 -1.62 -26.13
CA ASN A 135 -1.46 -0.59 -27.10
C ASN A 135 -0.37 0.51 -27.03
N GLY A 136 0.47 0.57 -28.05
CA GLY A 136 1.66 1.42 -28.02
C GLY A 136 2.54 1.08 -26.82
N ASN A 137 2.78 2.07 -25.97
CA ASN A 137 3.59 1.92 -24.74
C ASN A 137 2.75 1.61 -23.49
N THR A 138 1.44 1.37 -23.65
CA THR A 138 0.54 1.03 -22.56
C THR A 138 0.32 -0.48 -22.50
N TYR A 139 0.63 -1.04 -21.35
CA TYR A 139 0.43 -2.46 -21.02
C TYR A 139 -0.69 -2.55 -19.99
N THR A 140 -1.63 -3.47 -20.23
CA THR A 140 -2.84 -3.62 -19.40
C THR A 140 -2.96 -5.04 -18.88
N TRP A 141 -3.26 -5.17 -17.60
CA TRP A 141 -3.60 -6.40 -16.91
C TRP A 141 -5.06 -6.38 -16.50
N GLN A 142 -5.83 -7.38 -16.92
CA GLN A 142 -7.16 -7.62 -16.41
C GLN A 142 -7.06 -8.49 -15.14
N ILE A 143 -7.11 -7.85 -13.98
CA ILE A 143 -6.91 -8.53 -12.70
C ILE A 143 -8.16 -9.29 -12.25
N GLY A 144 -9.34 -8.75 -12.57
CA GLY A 144 -10.61 -9.29 -12.09
C GLY A 144 -10.98 -8.82 -10.69
N ASN A 145 -11.34 -9.74 -9.81
CA ASN A 145 -11.81 -9.40 -8.47
C ASN A 145 -10.69 -9.46 -7.45
N ILE A 146 -10.61 -8.46 -6.58
CA ILE A 146 -9.66 -8.39 -5.46
C ILE A 146 -10.45 -8.41 -4.15
N ASN A 147 -10.22 -9.42 -3.33
CA ASN A 147 -10.85 -9.54 -2.02
C ASN A 147 -10.32 -8.48 -1.04
N PRO A 148 -11.12 -8.06 -0.05
CA PRO A 148 -10.67 -7.17 1.01
C PRO A 148 -9.42 -7.68 1.72
N GLY A 149 -8.50 -6.77 2.04
CA GLY A 149 -7.27 -7.09 2.80
C GLY A 149 -6.27 -7.97 2.07
N THR A 150 -6.42 -8.17 0.76
CA THR A 150 -5.44 -8.88 -0.06
C THR A 150 -4.56 -7.93 -0.85
N ASP A 151 -3.31 -8.33 -1.04
CA ASP A 151 -2.35 -7.63 -1.87
C ASP A 151 -1.56 -8.59 -2.77
N PHE A 152 -1.15 -8.08 -3.92
CA PHE A 152 -0.43 -8.83 -4.93
C PHE A 152 0.67 -7.99 -5.57
N THR A 153 1.62 -8.65 -6.21
CA THR A 153 2.76 -8.01 -6.85
C THR A 153 2.95 -8.50 -8.27
N ILE A 154 3.14 -7.55 -9.19
CA ILE A 154 3.63 -7.82 -10.53
C ILE A 154 5.07 -7.33 -10.62
N ASN A 155 6.01 -8.25 -10.85
CA ASN A 155 7.40 -7.92 -11.12
C ASN A 155 7.56 -7.69 -12.62
N LEU A 156 8.10 -6.54 -12.98
CA LEU A 156 8.27 -6.08 -14.35
C LEU A 156 9.76 -5.96 -14.67
N ARG A 157 10.13 -6.34 -15.86
CA ARG A 157 11.47 -6.10 -16.39
C ARG A 157 11.36 -5.25 -17.65
N ASP A 158 11.91 -4.06 -17.59
CA ASP A 158 11.90 -3.09 -18.67
C ASP A 158 13.31 -2.76 -19.17
N SER A 159 13.41 -2.04 -20.26
CA SER A 159 14.71 -1.58 -20.79
C SER A 159 14.56 -0.24 -21.51
N VAL A 160 15.59 0.58 -21.40
CA VAL A 160 15.71 1.85 -22.14
C VAL A 160 16.49 1.62 -23.42
N THR A 161 15.96 2.09 -24.55
CA THR A 161 16.62 1.94 -25.84
C THR A 161 17.84 2.86 -25.95
N LEU A 162 18.79 2.52 -26.81
CA LEU A 162 19.97 3.36 -27.08
C LEU A 162 19.64 4.66 -27.83
N ALA A 163 18.44 4.76 -28.42
CA ALA A 163 18.01 5.93 -29.17
C ALA A 163 17.59 7.12 -28.29
N VAL A 164 17.36 6.88 -26.98
CA VAL A 164 17.01 7.95 -26.02
C VAL A 164 18.24 8.79 -25.72
N ALA A 165 18.11 10.12 -25.73
CA ALA A 165 19.21 11.02 -25.34
C ALA A 165 19.53 10.92 -23.85
N ILE A 166 20.75 11.29 -23.47
CA ILE A 166 21.16 11.30 -22.05
C ILE A 166 20.39 12.41 -21.33
N GLY A 167 19.65 12.05 -20.30
CA GLY A 167 18.84 12.96 -19.49
C GLY A 167 17.34 13.03 -19.84
N ASP A 168 16.89 12.30 -20.86
CA ASP A 168 15.49 12.29 -21.30
C ASP A 168 14.60 11.22 -20.59
N VAL A 169 15.18 10.42 -19.70
CA VAL A 169 14.48 9.35 -18.96
C VAL A 169 14.89 9.37 -17.49
#